data_7e7c7b65f73cfede951bb4e8011ca411
#
_entry.id   7e7c7b65f73cfede951bb4e8011ca411
#
_cell.length_a   1.000
_cell.length_b   1.000
_cell.length_c   1.000
_cell.angle_alpha   90.00
_cell.angle_beta   90.00
_cell.angle_gamma   90.00
#
_symmetry.space_group_name_H-M   'P 1'
#
loop_
_entity.id
_entity.type
_entity.pdbx_description
1 polymer ?
#
loop_
_entity_poly.entity_id
_entity_poly.type
_entity_poly.pdbx_seq_one_letter_code
_entity_poly.pdbx_strand_id
1 'polypeptide(L)'
;MKKVNELNVEGKVVLVRCDFNVPLKDGAIRDDNRIRAALPTIQELISKGAKVVLMSHLGKVDHKDPVKCEENKKKNNLAPVAVRLGELLNKDVAFCPETRGATLKEAVEKLNNGDVLLVQNTRYEKGETKNDPELAKEWASLADAFVMDAFGSAHRAHASTYGVPEILKAEGKEVAIGYLVEKEVNNLAKVVDCKDRPYIAILGGFKVSDKIKVIESLLKKCD
;
A
#
# COMPACT_ATOMS: atom_id res chain seq x y z
N MET A 1 -7.20 -8.95 14.40
CA MET A 1 -6.20 -8.24 13.58
C MET A 1 -6.12 -6.83 14.12
N LYS A 2 -4.93 -6.34 14.49
CA LYS A 2 -4.74 -5.00 15.06
C LYS A 2 -5.09 -3.92 14.03
N LYS A 3 -5.72 -2.84 14.46
CA LYS A 3 -6.13 -1.73 13.59
C LYS A 3 -5.24 -0.52 13.81
N VAL A 4 -5.17 0.39 12.83
CA VAL A 4 -4.31 1.58 12.90
C VAL A 4 -4.60 2.46 14.12
N ASN A 5 -5.85 2.59 14.52
CA ASN A 5 -6.25 3.36 15.70
C ASN A 5 -5.81 2.75 17.04
N GLU A 6 -5.44 1.48 17.06
CA GLU A 6 -4.96 0.76 18.25
C GLU A 6 -3.42 0.85 18.41
N LEU A 7 -2.72 1.46 17.44
CA LEU A 7 -1.27 1.61 17.48
C LEU A 7 -0.84 2.76 18.43
N ASN A 8 0.25 2.53 19.14
CA ASN A 8 0.97 3.58 19.87
C ASN A 8 2.24 3.95 19.10
N VAL A 9 2.17 5.05 18.34
CA VAL A 9 3.17 5.40 17.32
C VAL A 9 3.77 6.80 17.45
N GLU A 10 3.54 7.49 18.55
CA GLU A 10 4.14 8.80 18.80
C GLU A 10 5.67 8.72 18.70
N GLY A 11 6.26 9.56 17.85
CA GLY A 11 7.70 9.60 17.59
C GLY A 11 8.27 8.42 16.80
N LYS A 12 7.46 7.41 16.48
CA LYS A 12 7.89 6.19 15.76
C LYS A 12 7.78 6.35 14.25
N VAL A 13 8.68 5.70 13.54
CA VAL A 13 8.60 5.54 12.08
C VAL A 13 7.59 4.45 11.75
N VAL A 14 6.53 4.82 11.06
CA VAL A 14 5.49 3.90 10.62
C VAL A 14 5.54 3.75 9.10
N LEU A 15 5.86 2.55 8.65
CA LEU A 15 5.83 2.20 7.23
C LEU A 15 4.39 1.81 6.85
N VAL A 16 3.82 2.52 5.87
CA VAL A 16 2.45 2.30 5.41
C VAL A 16 2.46 1.81 3.97
N ARG A 17 1.92 0.63 3.72
CA ARG A 17 1.73 0.11 2.36
C ARG A 17 0.39 0.58 1.80
N CYS A 18 0.42 1.63 0.98
CA CYS A 18 -0.73 2.23 0.30
C CYS A 18 -0.97 1.66 -1.10
N ASP A 19 -2.14 1.88 -1.66
CA ASP A 19 -2.46 1.62 -3.06
C ASP A 19 -2.60 2.93 -3.85
N PHE A 20 -1.49 3.48 -4.32
CA PHE A 20 -1.43 4.65 -5.18
C PHE A 20 -1.26 4.30 -6.65
N ASN A 21 -1.74 3.12 -7.06
CA ASN A 21 -1.72 2.69 -8.46
C ASN A 21 -2.83 3.42 -9.25
N VAL A 22 -2.66 4.74 -9.35
CA VAL A 22 -3.59 5.65 -10.04
C VAL A 22 -3.33 5.70 -11.55
N PRO A 23 -4.36 5.97 -12.39
CA PRO A 23 -4.15 6.17 -13.81
C PRO A 23 -3.43 7.50 -14.08
N LEU A 24 -2.26 7.40 -14.70
CA LEU A 24 -1.49 8.56 -15.19
C LEU A 24 -1.65 8.69 -16.70
N LYS A 25 -1.79 9.92 -17.19
CA LYS A 25 -1.67 10.27 -18.62
C LYS A 25 -0.82 11.54 -18.74
N ASP A 26 0.26 11.45 -19.49
CA ASP A 26 1.20 12.55 -19.69
C ASP A 26 1.72 13.17 -18.38
N GLY A 27 1.99 12.31 -17.38
CA GLY A 27 2.43 12.70 -16.04
C GLY A 27 1.33 13.24 -15.10
N ALA A 28 0.11 13.45 -15.61
CA ALA A 28 -1.02 13.95 -14.82
C ALA A 28 -1.90 12.79 -14.28
N ILE A 29 -2.33 12.90 -13.02
CA ILE A 29 -3.27 11.98 -12.40
C ILE A 29 -4.66 12.23 -13.00
N ARG A 30 -5.30 11.17 -13.51
CA ARG A 30 -6.65 11.22 -14.09
C ARG A 30 -7.75 10.91 -13.09
N ASP A 31 -7.43 10.15 -12.06
CA ASP A 31 -8.33 9.78 -10.98
C ASP A 31 -7.51 9.64 -9.70
N ASP A 32 -7.90 10.35 -8.64
CA ASP A 32 -7.21 10.36 -7.34
C ASP A 32 -7.95 9.58 -6.24
N ASN A 33 -9.00 8.83 -6.59
CA ASN A 33 -9.82 8.11 -5.60
C ASN A 33 -8.99 7.18 -4.70
N ARG A 34 -7.94 6.56 -5.23
CA ARG A 34 -7.05 5.69 -4.45
C ARG A 34 -6.22 6.47 -3.44
N ILE A 35 -5.80 7.69 -3.79
CA ILE A 35 -5.08 8.57 -2.87
C ILE A 35 -6.04 9.01 -1.76
N ARG A 36 -7.25 9.44 -2.12
CA ARG A 36 -8.29 9.84 -1.14
C ARG A 36 -8.67 8.71 -0.19
N ALA A 37 -8.72 7.48 -0.69
CA ALA A 37 -9.05 6.31 0.13
C ALA A 37 -8.02 6.02 1.24
N ALA A 38 -6.76 6.42 1.06
CA ALA A 38 -5.70 6.25 2.05
C ALA A 38 -5.64 7.40 3.07
N LEU A 39 -6.28 8.54 2.80
CA LEU A 39 -6.20 9.73 3.68
C LEU A 39 -6.59 9.45 5.13
N PRO A 40 -7.68 8.72 5.44
CA PRO A 40 -8.07 8.47 6.83
C PRO A 40 -6.97 7.77 7.63
N THR A 41 -6.30 6.78 7.04
CA THR A 41 -5.18 6.07 7.68
C THR A 41 -3.98 6.98 7.90
N ILE A 42 -3.62 7.78 6.90
CA ILE A 42 -2.49 8.71 6.97
C ILE A 42 -2.76 9.80 8.01
N GLN A 43 -3.96 10.38 8.01
CA GLN A 43 -4.36 11.42 8.98
C GLN A 43 -4.38 10.90 10.42
N GLU A 44 -4.84 9.67 10.65
CA GLU A 44 -4.79 9.01 11.96
C GLU A 44 -3.34 8.93 12.47
N LEU A 45 -2.41 8.47 11.63
CA LEU A 45 -1.00 8.36 12.00
C LEU A 45 -0.35 9.73 12.26
N ILE A 46 -0.66 10.74 11.43
CA ILE A 46 -0.20 12.12 11.63
C ILE A 46 -0.71 12.66 12.98
N SER A 47 -2.00 12.48 13.28
CA SER A 47 -2.61 12.97 14.52
C SER A 47 -2.02 12.33 15.77
N LYS A 48 -1.50 11.12 15.64
CA LYS A 48 -0.79 10.38 16.70
C LYS A 48 0.71 10.73 16.81
N GLY A 49 1.19 11.70 16.03
CA GLY A 49 2.59 12.08 16.04
C GLY A 49 3.55 11.06 15.45
N ALA A 50 3.09 10.19 14.57
CA ALA A 50 3.95 9.24 13.85
C ALA A 50 4.79 9.97 12.79
N LYS A 51 5.97 9.40 12.47
CA LYS A 51 6.77 9.71 11.29
C LYS A 51 6.32 8.77 10.18
N VAL A 52 5.56 9.27 9.20
CA VAL A 52 4.83 8.43 8.24
C VAL A 52 5.64 8.23 6.98
N VAL A 53 6.00 6.98 6.67
CA VAL A 53 6.70 6.58 5.44
C VAL A 53 5.75 5.77 4.58
N LEU A 54 5.38 6.31 3.41
CA LEU A 54 4.42 5.71 2.49
C LEU A 54 5.14 4.95 1.39
N MET A 55 4.73 3.71 1.17
CA MET A 55 5.20 2.87 0.06
C MET A 55 4.04 2.44 -0.81
N SER A 56 4.20 2.52 -2.11
CA SER A 56 3.21 2.03 -3.07
C SER A 56 3.87 1.54 -4.35
N HIS A 57 3.15 0.73 -5.10
CA HIS A 57 3.47 0.44 -6.49
C HIS A 57 2.65 1.33 -7.43
N LEU A 58 3.17 1.55 -8.62
CA LEU A 58 2.48 2.21 -9.73
C LEU A 58 2.81 1.48 -11.02
N GLY A 59 1.79 1.04 -11.75
CA GLY A 59 1.94 0.33 -13.01
C GLY A 59 2.78 -0.96 -12.93
N LYS A 60 3.44 -1.31 -14.01
CA LYS A 60 4.37 -2.45 -14.11
C LYS A 60 5.74 -1.95 -14.54
N VAL A 61 6.80 -2.63 -14.09
CA VAL A 61 8.17 -2.42 -14.56
C VAL A 61 8.69 -3.75 -15.12
N ASP A 62 9.11 -3.74 -16.38
CA ASP A 62 9.65 -4.92 -17.04
C ASP A 62 11.16 -4.98 -16.83
N HIS A 63 11.59 -5.78 -15.86
CA HIS A 63 13.01 -5.97 -15.54
C HIS A 63 13.74 -6.94 -16.48
N LYS A 64 13.06 -7.53 -17.46
CA LYS A 64 13.67 -8.44 -18.43
C LYS A 64 14.27 -7.69 -19.61
N ASP A 65 13.72 -6.55 -19.95
CA ASP A 65 14.13 -5.69 -21.05
C ASP A 65 14.64 -4.36 -20.47
N PRO A 66 15.94 -4.04 -20.59
CA PRO A 66 16.52 -2.82 -20.01
C PRO A 66 15.89 -1.53 -20.54
N VAL A 67 15.54 -1.49 -21.84
CA VAL A 67 14.94 -0.30 -22.46
C VAL A 67 13.53 -0.09 -21.89
N LYS A 68 12.71 -1.14 -21.90
CA LYS A 68 11.36 -1.08 -21.32
C LYS A 68 11.39 -0.81 -19.81
N CYS A 69 12.40 -1.31 -19.11
CA CYS A 69 12.57 -1.02 -17.68
C CYS A 69 12.68 0.49 -17.44
N GLU A 70 13.56 1.16 -18.14
CA GLU A 70 13.75 2.62 -18.00
C GLU A 70 12.54 3.43 -18.48
N GLU A 71 11.90 3.03 -19.57
CA GLU A 71 10.64 3.65 -20.03
C GLU A 71 9.53 3.49 -18.99
N ASN A 72 9.39 2.28 -18.43
CA ASN A 72 8.39 2.02 -17.40
C ASN A 72 8.65 2.81 -16.11
N LYS A 73 9.92 2.95 -15.69
CA LYS A 73 10.28 3.77 -14.53
C LYS A 73 9.90 5.24 -14.77
N LYS A 74 10.26 5.81 -15.91
CA LYS A 74 9.89 7.19 -16.28
C LYS A 74 8.38 7.39 -16.24
N LYS A 75 7.61 6.47 -16.84
CA LYS A 75 6.14 6.53 -16.90
C LYS A 75 5.46 6.34 -15.55
N ASN A 76 6.03 5.50 -14.69
CA ASN A 76 5.42 5.07 -13.44
C ASN A 76 6.10 5.73 -12.21
N ASN A 77 6.44 7.00 -12.31
CA ASN A 77 7.03 7.79 -11.24
C ASN A 77 5.96 8.27 -10.27
N LEU A 78 6.20 8.14 -8.97
CA LEU A 78 5.27 8.54 -7.90
C LEU A 78 5.35 10.02 -7.49
N ALA A 79 6.28 10.81 -8.03
CA ALA A 79 6.38 12.23 -7.68
C ALA A 79 5.06 13.02 -7.84
N PRO A 80 4.26 12.82 -8.92
CA PRO A 80 2.96 13.49 -9.04
C PRO A 80 1.97 13.10 -7.92
N VAL A 81 2.09 11.87 -7.40
CA VAL A 81 1.27 11.41 -6.28
C VAL A 81 1.65 12.12 -4.99
N ALA A 82 2.96 12.36 -4.74
CA ALA A 82 3.41 13.12 -3.57
C ALA A 82 2.83 14.55 -3.57
N VAL A 83 2.88 15.22 -4.72
CA VAL A 83 2.30 16.57 -4.88
C VAL A 83 0.79 16.53 -4.59
N ARG A 84 0.06 15.60 -5.23
CA ARG A 84 -1.39 15.49 -5.03
C ARG A 84 -1.78 15.15 -3.60
N LEU A 85 -1.01 14.28 -2.95
CA LEU A 85 -1.21 13.93 -1.55
C LEU A 85 -1.00 15.14 -0.63
N GLY A 86 0.02 15.96 -0.89
CA GLY A 86 0.28 17.21 -0.17
C GLY A 86 -0.90 18.19 -0.26
N GLU A 87 -1.46 18.38 -1.46
CA GLU A 87 -2.66 19.18 -1.67
C GLU A 87 -3.85 18.67 -0.85
N LEU A 88 -4.09 17.35 -0.85
CA LEU A 88 -5.21 16.73 -0.15
C LEU A 88 -5.06 16.73 1.38
N LEU A 89 -3.84 16.66 1.87
CA LEU A 89 -3.52 16.74 3.30
C LEU A 89 -3.40 18.18 3.80
N ASN A 90 -3.33 19.15 2.88
CA ASN A 90 -2.95 20.55 3.17
C ASN A 90 -1.66 20.62 4.01
N LYS A 91 -0.65 19.84 3.62
CA LYS A 91 0.61 19.64 4.31
C LYS A 91 1.71 19.26 3.34
N ASP A 92 2.95 19.66 3.62
CA ASP A 92 4.09 19.21 2.83
C ASP A 92 4.27 17.69 2.95
N VAL A 93 4.40 17.03 1.80
CA VAL A 93 4.74 15.62 1.67
C VAL A 93 6.09 15.53 1.00
N ALA A 94 7.09 15.06 1.74
CA ALA A 94 8.42 14.81 1.18
C ALA A 94 8.37 13.65 0.18
N PHE A 95 9.19 13.73 -0.86
CA PHE A 95 9.33 12.65 -1.84
C PHE A 95 10.78 12.17 -1.90
N CYS A 96 11.00 10.86 -1.70
CA CYS A 96 12.28 10.24 -1.93
C CYS A 96 12.31 9.62 -3.32
N PRO A 97 13.19 10.07 -4.23
CA PRO A 97 13.29 9.53 -5.60
C PRO A 97 13.91 8.12 -5.65
N GLU A 98 14.51 7.69 -4.56
CA GLU A 98 15.10 6.36 -4.43
C GLU A 98 14.19 5.42 -3.65
N THR A 99 14.30 4.13 -3.93
CA THR A 99 13.50 3.07 -3.29
C THR A 99 14.24 2.42 -2.13
N ARG A 100 15.55 2.63 -2.01
CA ARG A 100 16.44 2.01 -1.00
C ARG A 100 17.75 2.79 -0.86
N GLY A 101 18.62 2.31 0.02
CA GLY A 101 19.98 2.83 0.20
C GLY A 101 20.07 4.05 1.09
N ALA A 102 21.23 4.71 1.06
CA ALA A 102 21.55 5.83 1.96
C ALA A 102 20.56 7.01 1.84
N THR A 103 20.20 7.38 0.63
CA THR A 103 19.27 8.50 0.36
C THR A 103 17.91 8.28 1.04
N LEU A 104 17.36 7.07 0.96
CA LEU A 104 16.09 6.76 1.63
C LEU A 104 16.26 6.78 3.16
N LYS A 105 17.34 6.19 3.67
CA LYS A 105 17.62 6.17 5.11
C LYS A 105 17.74 7.57 5.67
N GLU A 106 18.53 8.43 5.04
CA GLU A 106 18.67 9.84 5.44
C GLU A 106 17.34 10.62 5.37
N ALA A 107 16.51 10.36 4.36
CA ALA A 107 15.20 10.98 4.24
C ALA A 107 14.27 10.58 5.40
N VAL A 108 14.32 9.32 5.82
CA VAL A 108 13.54 8.82 6.98
C VAL A 108 14.06 9.40 8.29
N GLU A 109 15.39 9.47 8.48
CA GLU A 109 16.01 10.02 9.69
C GLU A 109 15.69 11.50 9.92
N LYS A 110 15.47 12.27 8.85
CA LYS A 110 15.13 13.70 8.89
C LYS A 110 13.66 13.99 9.24
N LEU A 111 12.79 12.99 9.29
CA LEU A 111 11.38 13.18 9.60
C LEU A 111 11.16 13.61 11.05
N ASN A 112 10.31 14.60 11.25
CA ASN A 112 9.75 14.98 12.54
C ASN A 112 8.39 14.30 12.77
N ASN A 113 7.89 14.38 14.00
CA ASN A 113 6.57 13.86 14.35
C ASN A 113 5.48 14.51 13.49
N GLY A 114 4.66 13.69 12.87
CA GLY A 114 3.61 14.11 11.95
C GLY A 114 4.07 14.38 10.51
N ASP A 115 5.37 14.27 10.20
CA ASP A 115 5.84 14.39 8.81
C ASP A 115 5.47 13.17 7.97
N VAL A 116 5.36 13.40 6.66
CA VAL A 116 4.99 12.38 5.68
C VAL A 116 6.04 12.33 4.57
N LEU A 117 6.56 11.13 4.30
CA LEU A 117 7.48 10.83 3.21
C LEU A 117 6.83 9.81 2.27
N LEU A 118 6.75 10.11 0.99
CA LEU A 118 6.43 9.13 -0.04
C LEU A 118 7.72 8.61 -0.69
N VAL A 119 7.91 7.30 -0.65
CA VAL A 119 9.03 6.62 -1.32
C VAL A 119 8.68 6.35 -2.78
N GLN A 120 9.67 6.34 -3.66
CA GLN A 120 9.50 6.01 -5.07
C GLN A 120 8.89 4.61 -5.25
N ASN A 121 8.34 4.36 -6.41
CA ASN A 121 7.62 3.15 -6.80
C ASN A 121 8.36 1.86 -6.42
N THR A 122 7.79 1.06 -5.52
CA THR A 122 8.39 -0.19 -5.02
C THR A 122 8.74 -1.16 -6.15
N ARG A 123 8.04 -1.10 -7.29
CA ARG A 123 8.33 -1.95 -8.46
C ARG A 123 9.57 -1.55 -9.24
N TYR A 124 10.25 -0.45 -8.89
CA TYR A 124 11.58 -0.17 -9.42
C TYR A 124 12.59 -1.21 -8.94
N GLU A 125 12.29 -1.87 -7.82
CA GLU A 125 13.07 -2.99 -7.33
C GLU A 125 12.60 -4.32 -7.94
N LYS A 126 13.53 -5.03 -8.56
CA LYS A 126 13.28 -6.37 -9.15
C LYS A 126 12.85 -7.40 -8.09
N GLY A 127 13.31 -7.20 -6.85
CA GLY A 127 13.02 -8.06 -5.71
C GLY A 127 11.61 -7.88 -5.14
N GLU A 128 10.93 -6.77 -5.40
CA GLU A 128 9.62 -6.46 -4.82
C GLU A 128 8.60 -7.59 -5.07
N THR A 129 8.38 -7.93 -6.33
CA THR A 129 7.37 -8.94 -6.70
C THR A 129 7.78 -10.39 -6.42
N LYS A 130 9.02 -10.59 -6.02
CA LYS A 130 9.59 -11.91 -5.68
C LYS A 130 9.71 -12.13 -4.17
N ASN A 131 9.30 -11.15 -3.39
CA ASN A 131 9.49 -11.15 -1.95
C ASN A 131 10.96 -11.38 -1.57
N ASP A 132 11.86 -10.62 -2.20
CA ASP A 132 13.29 -10.73 -1.94
C ASP A 132 13.60 -10.42 -0.46
N PRO A 133 14.26 -11.34 0.27
CA PRO A 133 14.44 -11.22 1.70
C PRO A 133 15.38 -10.07 2.09
N GLU A 134 16.40 -9.76 1.30
CA GLU A 134 17.34 -8.68 1.60
C GLU A 134 16.64 -7.31 1.41
N LEU A 135 15.84 -7.17 0.35
CA LEU A 135 15.03 -5.99 0.13
C LEU A 135 14.01 -5.78 1.25
N ALA A 136 13.31 -6.84 1.64
CA ALA A 136 12.34 -6.79 2.73
C ALA A 136 13.00 -6.42 4.07
N LYS A 137 14.17 -6.97 4.37
CA LYS A 137 14.96 -6.68 5.56
C LYS A 137 15.43 -5.22 5.59
N GLU A 138 15.91 -4.70 4.45
CA GLU A 138 16.34 -3.31 4.35
C GLU A 138 15.17 -2.36 4.63
N TRP A 139 14.00 -2.58 4.01
CA TRP A 139 12.82 -1.77 4.28
C TRP A 139 12.29 -1.92 5.71
N ALA A 140 12.27 -3.13 6.26
CA ALA A 140 11.86 -3.36 7.64
C ALA A 140 12.76 -2.64 8.65
N SER A 141 14.05 -2.51 8.36
CA SER A 141 15.02 -1.83 9.25
C SER A 141 14.74 -0.33 9.41
N LEU A 142 13.96 0.27 8.51
CA LEU A 142 13.60 1.69 8.55
C LEU A 142 12.44 1.98 9.50
N ALA A 143 11.70 0.94 9.96
CA ALA A 143 10.41 1.14 10.60
C ALA A 143 10.32 0.53 12.01
N ASP A 144 9.56 1.21 12.87
CA ASP A 144 9.18 0.75 14.21
C ASP A 144 7.81 0.05 14.21
N ALA A 145 6.98 0.33 13.19
CA ALA A 145 5.67 -0.29 13.01
C ALA A 145 5.29 -0.33 11.52
N PHE A 146 4.32 -1.17 11.19
CA PHE A 146 3.82 -1.33 9.82
C PHE A 146 2.30 -1.27 9.75
N VAL A 147 1.78 -0.62 8.71
CA VAL A 147 0.34 -0.58 8.42
C VAL A 147 0.09 -1.03 6.98
N MET A 148 -0.74 -2.07 6.83
CA MET A 148 -1.23 -2.54 5.53
C MET A 148 -2.51 -1.80 5.16
N ASP A 149 -2.46 -0.96 4.14
CA ASP A 149 -3.62 -0.19 3.65
C ASP A 149 -3.79 -0.28 2.12
N ALA A 150 -3.48 -1.44 1.56
CA ALA A 150 -3.58 -1.73 0.13
C ALA A 150 -4.29 -3.06 -0.10
N PHE A 151 -5.61 -3.09 0.06
CA PHE A 151 -6.42 -4.31 -0.04
C PHE A 151 -6.21 -5.07 -1.35
N GLY A 152 -6.21 -4.36 -2.49
CA GLY A 152 -6.01 -4.96 -3.81
C GLY A 152 -4.65 -5.67 -4.01
N SER A 153 -3.68 -5.42 -3.13
CA SER A 153 -2.35 -6.05 -3.15
C SER A 153 -2.09 -6.99 -1.97
N ALA A 154 -2.97 -7.02 -0.97
CA ALA A 154 -2.78 -7.76 0.27
C ALA A 154 -2.65 -9.28 0.09
N HIS A 155 -3.26 -9.82 -0.99
CA HIS A 155 -3.20 -11.24 -1.33
C HIS A 155 -1.89 -11.68 -1.98
N ARG A 156 -0.95 -10.76 -2.24
CA ARG A 156 0.31 -11.05 -2.94
C ARG A 156 1.47 -11.12 -1.96
N ALA A 157 2.29 -12.17 -2.06
CA ALA A 157 3.53 -12.28 -1.32
C ALA A 157 4.64 -11.46 -2.00
N HIS A 158 4.60 -10.14 -1.83
CA HIS A 158 5.64 -9.21 -2.28
C HIS A 158 6.48 -8.72 -1.08
N ALA A 159 7.66 -8.17 -1.32
CA ALA A 159 8.52 -7.66 -0.25
C ALA A 159 7.79 -6.61 0.62
N SER A 160 7.11 -5.64 -0.01
CA SER A 160 6.41 -4.56 0.68
C SER A 160 5.09 -4.97 1.34
N THR A 161 4.45 -6.07 0.90
CA THR A 161 3.13 -6.49 1.41
C THR A 161 3.20 -7.67 2.37
N TYR A 162 4.25 -8.50 2.25
CA TYR A 162 4.42 -9.72 3.03
C TYR A 162 5.76 -9.75 3.76
N GLY A 163 6.89 -9.58 3.06
CA GLY A 163 8.22 -9.73 3.66
C GLY A 163 8.48 -8.74 4.79
N VAL A 164 8.20 -7.46 4.58
CA VAL A 164 8.37 -6.41 5.60
C VAL A 164 7.53 -6.67 6.85
N PRO A 165 6.19 -6.86 6.78
CA PRO A 165 5.40 -7.10 7.98
C PRO A 165 5.75 -8.41 8.70
N GLU A 166 6.17 -9.47 8.00
CA GLU A 166 6.62 -10.70 8.65
C GLU A 166 7.91 -10.49 9.46
N ILE A 167 8.86 -9.73 8.93
CA ILE A 167 10.11 -9.40 9.66
C ILE A 167 9.79 -8.56 10.89
N LEU A 168 9.02 -7.48 10.73
CA LEU A 168 8.66 -6.61 11.85
C LEU A 168 7.90 -7.36 12.95
N LYS A 169 6.99 -8.26 12.56
CA LYS A 169 6.27 -9.12 13.50
C LYS A 169 7.20 -10.08 14.24
N ALA A 170 8.17 -10.67 13.54
CA ALA A 170 9.17 -11.54 14.16
C ALA A 170 10.08 -10.79 15.15
N GLU A 171 10.31 -9.50 14.92
CA GLU A 171 11.03 -8.59 15.83
C GLU A 171 10.16 -8.07 16.99
N GLY A 172 8.90 -8.50 17.10
CA GLY A 172 7.97 -8.04 18.14
C GLY A 172 7.42 -6.63 17.91
N LYS A 173 7.64 -6.05 16.73
CA LYS A 173 7.11 -4.74 16.35
C LYS A 173 5.64 -4.82 15.96
N GLU A 174 4.95 -3.68 16.03
CA GLU A 174 3.51 -3.61 15.77
C GLU A 174 3.19 -3.65 14.27
N VAL A 175 2.28 -4.55 13.90
CA VAL A 175 1.74 -4.67 12.53
C VAL A 175 0.22 -4.56 12.60
N ALA A 176 -0.35 -3.65 11.80
CA ALA A 176 -1.77 -3.37 11.79
C ALA A 176 -2.34 -3.23 10.36
N ILE A 177 -3.65 -3.19 10.28
CA ILE A 177 -4.37 -2.81 9.04
C ILE A 177 -4.83 -1.36 9.13
N GLY A 178 -4.81 -0.67 7.99
CA GLY A 178 -5.40 0.66 7.84
C GLY A 178 -6.91 0.61 7.63
N TYR A 179 -7.53 1.77 7.62
CA TYR A 179 -9.00 1.92 7.52
C TYR A 179 -9.56 1.43 6.19
N LEU A 180 -8.81 1.55 5.07
CA LEU A 180 -9.25 1.01 3.79
C LEU A 180 -9.36 -0.50 3.84
N VAL A 181 -8.33 -1.18 4.33
CA VAL A 181 -8.31 -2.65 4.46
C VAL A 181 -9.37 -3.11 5.47
N GLU A 182 -9.54 -2.40 6.59
CA GLU A 182 -10.59 -2.69 7.58
C GLU A 182 -11.98 -2.63 6.96
N LYS A 183 -12.28 -1.56 6.21
CA LYS A 183 -13.57 -1.38 5.51
C LYS A 183 -13.83 -2.52 4.53
N GLU A 184 -12.85 -2.89 3.72
CA GLU A 184 -12.98 -3.97 2.74
C GLU A 184 -13.21 -5.33 3.41
N VAL A 185 -12.43 -5.64 4.45
CA VAL A 185 -12.58 -6.89 5.21
C VAL A 185 -13.97 -6.97 5.85
N ASN A 186 -14.44 -5.89 6.48
CA ASN A 186 -15.76 -5.85 7.11
C ASN A 186 -16.90 -6.00 6.09
N ASN A 187 -16.77 -5.40 4.91
CA ASN A 187 -17.77 -5.54 3.85
C ASN A 187 -17.79 -6.96 3.27
N LEU A 188 -16.62 -7.54 3.02
CA LEU A 188 -16.53 -8.93 2.54
C LEU A 188 -17.05 -9.94 3.57
N ALA A 189 -16.76 -9.73 4.86
CA ALA A 189 -17.29 -10.59 5.91
C ALA A 189 -18.83 -10.62 5.90
N LYS A 190 -19.49 -9.46 5.73
CA LYS A 190 -20.95 -9.38 5.60
C LYS A 190 -21.47 -10.17 4.40
N VAL A 191 -20.76 -10.14 3.27
CA VAL A 191 -21.11 -10.89 2.05
C VAL A 191 -20.93 -12.39 2.27
N VAL A 192 -19.82 -12.80 2.92
CA VAL A 192 -19.52 -14.21 3.18
C VAL A 192 -20.52 -14.85 4.15
N ASP A 193 -20.94 -14.10 5.18
CA ASP A 193 -21.83 -14.57 6.26
C ASP A 193 -23.26 -14.04 6.11
N CYS A 194 -23.64 -13.62 4.88
CA CYS A 194 -24.96 -13.05 4.61
C CYS A 194 -26.09 -14.05 4.95
N LYS A 195 -26.95 -13.64 5.89
CA LYS A 195 -28.15 -14.40 6.32
C LYS A 195 -29.44 -13.86 5.71
N ASP A 196 -29.38 -12.66 5.15
CA ASP A 196 -30.53 -12.02 4.53
C ASP A 196 -30.90 -12.72 3.22
N ARG A 197 -32.20 -12.86 2.96
CA ARG A 197 -32.76 -13.52 1.77
C ARG A 197 -33.75 -12.59 1.07
N PRO A 198 -33.83 -12.60 -0.28
CA PRO A 198 -32.95 -13.39 -1.20
C PRO A 198 -31.52 -12.81 -1.26
N TYR A 199 -30.49 -13.69 -1.30
CA TYR A 199 -29.12 -13.31 -1.54
C TYR A 199 -28.78 -13.50 -3.03
N ILE A 200 -28.73 -12.40 -3.78
CA ILE A 200 -28.50 -12.40 -5.22
C ILE A 200 -27.11 -11.85 -5.52
N ALA A 201 -26.30 -12.62 -6.25
CA ALA A 201 -24.98 -12.18 -6.71
C ALA A 201 -25.02 -11.83 -8.21
N ILE A 202 -24.60 -10.62 -8.56
CA ILE A 202 -24.43 -10.18 -9.95
C ILE A 202 -22.94 -10.20 -10.27
N LEU A 203 -22.54 -11.04 -11.21
CA LEU A 203 -21.13 -11.22 -11.61
C LEU A 203 -20.91 -10.65 -13.01
N GLY A 204 -19.87 -9.85 -13.16
CA GLY A 204 -19.45 -9.28 -14.43
C GLY A 204 -17.94 -9.20 -14.59
N GLY A 205 -17.47 -8.91 -15.79
CA GLY A 205 -16.07 -8.65 -16.10
C GLY A 205 -15.50 -9.49 -17.23
N PHE A 206 -14.36 -9.05 -17.76
CA PHE A 206 -13.77 -9.55 -19.00
C PHE A 206 -13.10 -10.94 -18.84
N LYS A 207 -12.42 -11.22 -17.70
CA LYS A 207 -11.72 -12.48 -17.47
C LYS A 207 -12.56 -13.41 -16.59
N VAL A 208 -13.26 -14.34 -17.20
CA VAL A 208 -14.07 -15.33 -16.47
C VAL A 208 -13.20 -16.28 -15.64
N SER A 209 -12.05 -16.70 -16.17
CA SER A 209 -11.13 -17.62 -15.50
C SER A 209 -10.70 -17.18 -14.11
N ASP A 210 -10.51 -15.89 -13.91
CA ASP A 210 -10.09 -15.33 -12.61
C ASP A 210 -11.22 -15.35 -11.56
N LYS A 211 -12.46 -15.67 -11.98
CA LYS A 211 -13.67 -15.62 -11.15
C LYS A 211 -14.27 -17.00 -10.85
N ILE A 212 -13.81 -18.06 -11.51
CA ILE A 212 -14.40 -19.40 -11.38
C ILE A 212 -14.52 -19.83 -9.91
N LYS A 213 -13.44 -19.70 -9.12
CA LYS A 213 -13.44 -20.05 -7.70
C LYS A 213 -14.40 -19.21 -6.86
N VAL A 214 -14.57 -17.94 -7.21
CA VAL A 214 -15.53 -17.04 -6.56
C VAL A 214 -16.95 -17.46 -6.89
N ILE A 215 -17.22 -17.77 -8.16
CA ILE A 215 -18.52 -18.27 -8.63
C ILE A 215 -18.89 -19.57 -7.91
N GLU A 216 -17.99 -20.55 -7.86
CA GLU A 216 -18.20 -21.82 -7.15
C GLU A 216 -18.51 -21.62 -5.66
N SER A 217 -17.88 -20.63 -5.02
CA SER A 217 -18.14 -20.30 -3.63
C SER A 217 -19.48 -19.60 -3.44
N LEU A 218 -19.89 -18.73 -4.36
CA LEU A 218 -21.17 -18.01 -4.32
C LEU A 218 -22.36 -18.91 -4.61
N LEU A 219 -22.22 -19.87 -5.56
CA LEU A 219 -23.26 -20.85 -5.87
C LEU A 219 -23.73 -21.68 -4.66
N LYS A 220 -22.90 -21.79 -3.63
CA LYS A 220 -23.27 -22.50 -2.39
C LYS A 220 -23.99 -21.60 -1.38
N LYS A 221 -24.10 -20.29 -1.64
CA LYS A 221 -24.58 -19.27 -0.68
C LYS A 221 -25.76 -18.44 -1.22
N CYS A 222 -25.80 -18.26 -2.53
CA CYS A 222 -26.87 -17.47 -3.20
C CYS A 222 -28.12 -18.29 -3.45
N ASP A 223 -29.26 -17.60 -3.55
CA ASP A 223 -30.55 -18.18 -3.92
C ASP A 223 -30.67 -18.32 -5.44
#